data_adb671a598e3921b151104dfec281d0e
#
_entry.id   adb671a598e3921b151104dfec281d0e
#
_cell.length_a   1.000
_cell.length_b   1.000
_cell.length_c   1.000
_cell.angle_alpha   90.00
_cell.angle_beta   90.00
_cell.angle_gamma   90.00
#
_symmetry.space_group_name_H-M   'P 1'
#
loop_
_entity.id
_entity.type
_entity.pdbx_description
1 polymer ?
#
loop_
_entity_poly.entity_id
_entity_poly.type
_entity_poly.pdbx_seq_one_letter_code
_entity_poly.pdbx_strand_id
1 'polypeptide(L)'
;MFFTTIKAQNIEKKTVHAGESLAAFFYYRFPTFTNANVKLKSGESVASKLNFNLLISEMQFIDPHGDTLSIAKPEDIDSIALGGSSFFYKDGYKEIVGGNDSIKLVIVRKVTYEPIQIGAMGLRSRSGVGIDNYASLLANSAEKQLTLNVDVDITTETTYFLTSNNSVMVKANRTAFLTLFSKNSEAIQSYLKADKPSFNKEKDIKKLLNFCGGLH
;
A
#
# COMPACT_ATOMS: atom_id res chain seq x y z
N MET A 1 2.31 -20.44 18.53
CA MET A 1 2.26 -19.77 17.21
C MET A 1 2.90 -18.41 17.38
N PHE A 2 4.15 -18.23 16.96
CA PHE A 2 4.85 -16.96 17.12
C PHE A 2 4.43 -16.04 15.98
N PHE A 3 3.66 -15.00 16.28
CA PHE A 3 3.45 -13.89 15.35
C PHE A 3 4.73 -13.06 15.28
N THR A 4 5.57 -13.32 14.29
CA THR A 4 6.65 -12.41 13.96
C THR A 4 6.02 -11.13 13.38
N THR A 5 6.03 -10.07 14.17
CA THR A 5 5.65 -8.74 13.70
C THR A 5 6.61 -8.33 12.58
N ILE A 6 6.12 -8.30 11.35
CA ILE A 6 6.90 -7.81 10.20
C ILE A 6 6.99 -6.29 10.35
N LYS A 7 8.18 -5.78 10.71
CA LYS A 7 8.41 -4.32 10.73
C LYS A 7 8.37 -3.76 9.31
N ALA A 8 7.74 -2.60 9.15
CA ALA A 8 7.75 -1.85 7.89
C ALA A 8 9.19 -1.53 7.45
N GLN A 9 9.40 -1.45 6.13
CA GLN A 9 10.71 -1.14 5.56
C GLN A 9 10.90 0.36 5.35
N ASN A 10 9.82 1.07 5.05
CA ASN A 10 9.82 2.53 4.96
C ASN A 10 8.70 3.09 5.84
N ILE A 11 9.00 4.11 6.64
CA ILE A 11 8.06 4.79 7.51
C ILE A 11 8.15 6.29 7.23
N GLU A 12 7.05 6.86 6.76
CA GLU A 12 6.91 8.29 6.51
C GLU A 12 5.93 8.86 7.53
N LYS A 13 6.29 9.99 8.15
CA LYS A 13 5.44 10.69 9.12
C LYS A 13 5.21 12.11 8.65
N LYS A 14 3.96 12.57 8.80
CA LYS A 14 3.56 13.93 8.53
C LYS A 14 2.53 14.37 9.58
N THR A 15 2.68 15.58 10.11
CA THR A 15 1.66 16.22 10.92
C THR A 15 0.82 17.12 10.02
N VAL A 16 -0.50 17.01 10.14
CA VAL A 16 -1.49 17.95 9.55
C VAL A 16 -2.09 18.73 10.71
N HIS A 17 -2.11 20.06 10.61
CA HIS A 17 -2.54 20.92 11.70
C HIS A 17 -4.04 21.15 11.69
N ALA A 18 -4.58 21.46 12.87
CA ALA A 18 -5.96 21.89 13.02
C ALA A 18 -6.26 23.08 12.09
N GLY A 19 -7.41 23.05 11.44
CA GLY A 19 -7.79 24.03 10.42
C GLY A 19 -7.30 23.71 9.00
N GLU A 20 -6.34 22.78 8.84
CA GLU A 20 -5.94 22.30 7.52
C GLU A 20 -6.93 21.25 6.98
N SER A 21 -7.13 21.27 5.67
CA SER A 21 -7.89 20.23 4.99
C SER A 21 -7.05 18.98 4.82
N LEU A 22 -7.61 17.83 5.18
CA LEU A 22 -7.01 16.55 4.88
C LEU A 22 -7.18 16.28 3.38
N ALA A 23 -6.16 16.55 2.59
CA ALA A 23 -6.22 16.33 1.16
C ALA A 23 -6.38 14.84 0.84
N ALA A 24 -7.18 14.50 -0.17
CA ALA A 24 -7.49 13.13 -0.58
C ALA A 24 -6.24 12.27 -0.80
N PHE A 25 -5.12 12.85 -1.22
CA PHE A 25 -3.86 12.13 -1.42
C PHE A 25 -3.23 11.55 -0.14
N PHE A 26 -3.70 11.93 1.04
CA PHE A 26 -3.21 11.32 2.29
C PHE A 26 -3.86 9.98 2.61
N TYR A 27 -5.04 9.74 2.05
CA TYR A 27 -5.76 8.51 2.31
C TYR A 27 -6.08 7.70 1.04
N TYR A 28 -5.97 8.31 -0.14
CA TYR A 28 -6.06 7.58 -1.40
C TYR A 28 -4.69 7.30 -2.02
N ARG A 29 -4.57 6.16 -2.69
CA ARG A 29 -3.36 5.76 -3.40
C ARG A 29 -3.07 6.62 -4.62
N PHE A 30 -4.13 7.09 -5.30
CA PHE A 30 -4.05 7.94 -6.48
C PHE A 30 -4.73 9.29 -6.21
N PRO A 31 -4.29 10.38 -6.88
CA PRO A 31 -4.86 11.72 -6.64
C PRO A 31 -6.36 11.82 -6.92
N THR A 32 -6.86 11.01 -7.85
CA THR A 32 -8.27 10.96 -8.25
C THR A 32 -8.72 9.52 -8.52
N PHE A 33 -10.04 9.30 -8.54
CA PHE A 33 -10.61 8.06 -9.05
C PHE A 33 -10.24 7.91 -10.53
N THR A 34 -9.58 6.81 -10.86
CA THR A 34 -8.95 6.58 -12.15
C THR A 34 -9.59 5.39 -12.85
N ASN A 35 -9.65 5.42 -14.17
CA ASN A 35 -10.15 4.30 -14.96
C ASN A 35 -9.36 3.03 -14.63
N ALA A 36 -10.08 1.98 -14.33
CA ALA A 36 -9.56 0.67 -13.95
C ALA A 36 -10.27 -0.42 -14.74
N ASN A 37 -9.58 -1.55 -14.91
CA ASN A 37 -10.16 -2.79 -15.40
C ASN A 37 -10.12 -3.82 -14.29
N VAL A 38 -11.28 -4.27 -13.86
CA VAL A 38 -11.49 -5.31 -12.84
C VAL A 38 -11.75 -6.62 -13.55
N LYS A 39 -10.84 -7.57 -13.42
CA LYS A 39 -11.01 -8.94 -13.90
C LYS A 39 -11.53 -9.81 -12.76
N LEU A 40 -12.65 -10.46 -12.98
CA LEU A 40 -13.26 -11.38 -12.04
C LEU A 40 -12.73 -12.81 -12.23
N LYS A 41 -12.77 -13.62 -11.19
CA LYS A 41 -12.42 -15.06 -11.25
C LYS A 41 -13.35 -15.85 -12.18
N SER A 42 -14.55 -15.34 -12.47
CA SER A 42 -15.45 -15.88 -13.49
C SER A 42 -14.90 -15.73 -14.93
N GLY A 43 -13.89 -14.90 -15.14
CA GLY A 43 -13.37 -14.51 -16.45
C GLY A 43 -13.97 -13.22 -17.02
N GLU A 44 -15.01 -12.69 -16.41
CA GLU A 44 -15.61 -11.41 -16.78
C GLU A 44 -14.68 -10.24 -16.46
N SER A 45 -14.77 -9.17 -17.26
CA SER A 45 -14.03 -7.93 -17.04
C SER A 45 -14.97 -6.75 -16.98
N VAL A 46 -14.81 -5.89 -15.97
CA VAL A 46 -15.64 -4.70 -15.75
C VAL A 46 -14.75 -3.48 -15.69
N ALA A 47 -15.07 -2.47 -16.51
CA ALA A 47 -14.42 -1.16 -16.44
C ALA A 47 -15.15 -0.27 -15.44
N SER A 48 -14.40 0.37 -14.56
CA SER A 48 -14.93 1.31 -13.56
C SER A 48 -13.88 2.35 -13.19
N LYS A 49 -14.31 3.45 -12.53
CA LYS A 49 -13.38 4.40 -11.90
C LYS A 49 -13.15 3.97 -10.46
N LEU A 50 -11.92 3.62 -10.15
CA LEU A 50 -11.53 3.13 -8.84
C LEU A 50 -10.47 4.01 -8.19
N ASN A 51 -10.38 3.92 -6.88
CA ASN A 51 -9.23 4.34 -6.10
C ASN A 51 -9.03 3.39 -4.91
N PHE A 52 -7.81 3.24 -4.45
CA PHE A 52 -7.53 2.43 -3.28
C PHE A 52 -7.43 3.34 -2.05
N ASN A 53 -8.36 3.15 -1.11
CA ASN A 53 -8.35 3.86 0.16
C ASN A 53 -7.36 3.18 1.12
N LEU A 54 -6.23 3.85 1.37
CA LEU A 54 -5.14 3.36 2.21
C LEU A 54 -5.51 3.30 3.69
N LEU A 55 -6.49 4.09 4.11
CA LEU A 55 -6.90 4.24 5.50
C LEU A 55 -7.67 3.01 5.98
N ILE A 56 -8.64 2.58 5.17
CA ILE A 56 -9.49 1.41 5.45
C ILE A 56 -9.03 0.17 4.68
N SER A 57 -7.98 0.32 3.85
CA SER A 57 -7.42 -0.76 3.01
C SER A 57 -8.45 -1.39 2.06
N GLU A 58 -9.32 -0.56 1.47
CA GLU A 58 -10.38 -0.98 0.57
C GLU A 58 -10.28 -0.35 -0.82
N MET A 59 -10.70 -1.09 -1.82
CA MET A 59 -10.88 -0.56 -3.17
C MET A 59 -12.27 0.05 -3.28
N GLN A 60 -12.32 1.32 -3.66
CA GLN A 60 -13.56 2.09 -3.75
C GLN A 60 -13.85 2.54 -5.17
N PHE A 61 -15.13 2.71 -5.49
CA PHE A 61 -15.64 3.25 -6.74
C PHE A 61 -16.70 4.32 -6.49
N ILE A 62 -16.95 5.14 -7.51
CA ILE A 62 -18.05 6.11 -7.49
C ILE A 62 -19.22 5.50 -8.24
N ASP A 63 -20.35 5.40 -7.59
CA ASP A 63 -21.58 4.88 -8.17
C ASP A 63 -22.26 5.91 -9.11
N PRO A 64 -23.33 5.55 -9.86
CA PRO A 64 -24.04 6.50 -10.72
C PRO A 64 -24.72 7.66 -9.98
N HIS A 65 -24.92 7.57 -8.67
CA HIS A 65 -25.49 8.63 -7.83
C HIS A 65 -24.43 9.60 -7.28
N GLY A 66 -23.14 9.29 -7.49
CA GLY A 66 -22.01 10.07 -6.99
C GLY A 66 -21.49 9.57 -5.63
N ASP A 67 -22.06 8.53 -5.08
CA ASP A 67 -21.64 7.99 -3.78
C ASP A 67 -20.36 7.15 -3.92
N THR A 68 -19.48 7.26 -2.93
CA THR A 68 -18.27 6.45 -2.85
C THR A 68 -18.54 5.16 -2.09
N LEU A 69 -18.44 4.04 -2.79
CA LEU A 69 -18.73 2.71 -2.25
C LEU A 69 -17.50 1.80 -2.34
N SER A 70 -17.37 0.90 -1.37
CA SER A 70 -16.35 -0.16 -1.38
C SER A 70 -16.83 -1.39 -2.15
N ILE A 71 -15.91 -2.11 -2.76
CA ILE A 71 -16.22 -3.37 -3.45
C ILE A 71 -16.67 -4.40 -2.40
N ALA A 72 -17.92 -4.89 -2.53
CA ALA A 72 -18.56 -5.75 -1.51
C ALA A 72 -17.98 -7.17 -1.44
N LYS A 73 -17.50 -7.72 -2.58
CA LYS A 73 -16.97 -9.09 -2.68
C LYS A 73 -15.59 -9.10 -3.33
N PRO A 74 -14.57 -8.61 -2.63
CA PRO A 74 -13.22 -8.53 -3.18
C PRO A 74 -12.60 -9.91 -3.45
N GLU A 75 -13.10 -10.97 -2.79
CA GLU A 75 -12.71 -12.36 -3.00
C GLU A 75 -13.04 -12.90 -4.40
N ASP A 76 -14.03 -12.31 -5.09
CA ASP A 76 -14.39 -12.70 -6.47
C ASP A 76 -13.47 -12.06 -7.52
N ILE A 77 -12.59 -11.16 -7.11
CA ILE A 77 -11.65 -10.47 -8.00
C ILE A 77 -10.42 -11.35 -8.24
N ASP A 78 -10.05 -11.52 -9.51
CA ASP A 78 -8.77 -12.07 -9.93
C ASP A 78 -7.69 -11.00 -9.89
N SER A 79 -7.93 -9.88 -10.57
CA SER A 79 -6.99 -8.76 -10.61
C SER A 79 -7.69 -7.43 -10.94
N ILE A 80 -7.05 -6.32 -10.55
CA ILE A 80 -7.46 -4.96 -10.89
C ILE A 80 -6.26 -4.25 -11.51
N ALA A 81 -6.38 -3.79 -12.77
CA ALA A 81 -5.42 -2.90 -13.38
C ALA A 81 -5.85 -1.45 -13.12
N LEU A 82 -5.03 -0.66 -12.42
CA LEU A 82 -5.35 0.69 -11.97
C LEU A 82 -4.09 1.57 -11.89
N GLY A 83 -4.08 2.69 -12.60
CA GLY A 83 -3.03 3.72 -12.47
C GLY A 83 -1.61 3.23 -12.75
N GLY A 84 -1.43 2.28 -13.69
CA GLY A 84 -0.13 1.68 -14.00
C GLY A 84 0.34 0.61 -12.99
N SER A 85 -0.47 0.33 -11.97
CA SER A 85 -0.28 -0.77 -11.01
C SER A 85 -1.31 -1.86 -11.24
N SER A 86 -1.06 -3.03 -10.71
CA SER A 86 -2.03 -4.12 -10.64
C SER A 86 -2.27 -4.50 -9.19
N PHE A 87 -3.52 -4.84 -8.86
CA PHE A 87 -3.89 -5.27 -7.52
C PHE A 87 -4.51 -6.66 -7.58
N PHE A 88 -4.31 -7.43 -6.51
CA PHE A 88 -5.05 -8.66 -6.26
C PHE A 88 -5.52 -8.68 -4.81
N TYR A 89 -6.54 -9.49 -4.53
CA TYR A 89 -7.07 -9.65 -3.19
C TYR A 89 -6.64 -10.99 -2.58
N LYS A 90 -5.98 -10.91 -1.43
CA LYS A 90 -5.63 -12.06 -0.59
C LYS A 90 -5.41 -11.57 0.84
N ASP A 91 -6.37 -11.83 1.72
CA ASP A 91 -6.34 -11.25 3.08
C ASP A 91 -6.08 -9.74 3.05
N GLY A 92 -6.91 -9.02 2.26
CA GLY A 92 -6.76 -7.62 1.91
C GLY A 92 -6.06 -7.40 0.56
N TYR A 93 -6.19 -6.19 0.03
CA TYR A 93 -5.60 -5.81 -1.25
C TYR A 93 -4.07 -5.71 -1.20
N LYS A 94 -3.43 -6.18 -2.26
CA LYS A 94 -1.97 -6.15 -2.47
C LYS A 94 -1.68 -5.47 -3.81
N GLU A 95 -0.77 -4.49 -3.82
CA GLU A 95 -0.38 -3.76 -5.01
C GLU A 95 0.87 -4.39 -5.64
N ILE A 96 0.79 -4.83 -6.90
CA ILE A 96 1.93 -5.26 -7.69
C ILE A 96 2.47 -4.04 -8.42
N VAL A 97 3.73 -3.72 -8.21
CA VAL A 97 4.38 -2.53 -8.78
C VAL A 97 5.51 -2.84 -9.75
N GLY A 98 5.82 -4.11 -9.95
CA GLY A 98 6.87 -4.54 -10.88
C GLY A 98 7.10 -6.05 -10.82
N GLY A 99 8.07 -6.49 -11.58
CA GLY A 99 8.44 -7.90 -11.70
C GLY A 99 8.14 -8.47 -13.09
N ASN A 100 8.21 -9.78 -13.19
CA ASN A 100 7.91 -10.55 -14.38
C ASN A 100 6.87 -11.64 -14.08
N ASP A 101 6.66 -12.56 -15.00
CA ASP A 101 5.69 -13.65 -14.83
C ASP A 101 6.05 -14.61 -13.68
N SER A 102 7.33 -14.74 -13.36
CA SER A 102 7.81 -15.66 -12.32
C SER A 102 7.83 -15.03 -10.93
N ILE A 103 8.37 -13.81 -10.80
CA ILE A 103 8.52 -13.11 -9.52
C ILE A 103 7.98 -11.69 -9.63
N LYS A 104 7.04 -11.34 -8.77
CA LYS A 104 6.42 -10.01 -8.69
C LYS A 104 6.89 -9.29 -7.44
N LEU A 105 7.05 -7.98 -7.56
CA LEU A 105 7.25 -7.06 -6.43
C LEU A 105 5.90 -6.53 -5.97
N VAL A 106 5.56 -6.81 -4.73
CA VAL A 106 4.31 -6.43 -4.09
C VAL A 106 4.57 -5.41 -3.00
N ILE A 107 3.72 -4.42 -2.91
CA ILE A 107 3.72 -3.42 -1.84
C ILE A 107 2.49 -3.59 -0.97
N VAL A 108 2.71 -3.55 0.33
CA VAL A 108 1.67 -3.40 1.35
C VAL A 108 1.91 -2.06 2.05
N ARG A 109 0.91 -1.18 2.00
CA ARG A 109 0.91 0.11 2.70
C ARG A 109 -0.12 0.08 3.81
N LYS A 110 0.28 0.60 4.96
CA LYS A 110 -0.61 0.85 6.10
C LYS A 110 -0.49 2.32 6.47
N VAL A 111 -1.62 2.99 6.57
CA VAL A 111 -1.70 4.37 7.02
C VAL A 111 -2.38 4.38 8.38
N THR A 112 -1.79 5.11 9.34
CA THR A 112 -2.36 5.32 10.67
C THR A 112 -2.43 6.79 10.97
N TYR A 113 -3.44 7.18 11.74
CA TYR A 113 -3.73 8.55 12.13
C TYR A 113 -3.78 8.62 13.65
N GLU A 114 -2.98 9.50 14.24
CA GLU A 114 -2.91 9.70 15.67
C GLU A 114 -3.27 11.17 16.00
N PRO A 115 -4.46 11.46 16.57
CA PRO A 115 -4.78 12.80 17.03
C PRO A 115 -3.82 13.25 18.13
N ILE A 116 -3.33 14.48 18.03
CA ILE A 116 -2.45 15.10 19.02
C ILE A 116 -3.32 15.92 19.96
N GLN A 117 -3.40 15.53 21.22
CA GLN A 117 -4.05 16.35 22.25
C GLN A 117 -3.02 17.24 22.93
N ILE A 118 -3.35 18.51 23.07
CA ILE A 118 -2.54 19.48 23.81
C ILE A 118 -3.14 19.58 25.20
N GLY A 119 -2.46 19.06 26.20
CA GLY A 119 -2.86 19.18 27.61
C GLY A 119 -2.72 20.61 28.14
N ALA A 120 -3.25 20.86 29.34
CA ALA A 120 -3.36 22.20 29.97
C ALA A 120 -2.01 22.94 30.15
N MET A 121 -0.87 22.28 30.03
CA MET A 121 0.48 22.88 30.09
C MET A 121 1.21 22.90 28.76
N GLY A 122 0.50 22.76 27.64
CA GLY A 122 1.11 22.68 26.31
C GLY A 122 1.82 21.34 26.02
N LEU A 123 1.73 20.37 26.92
CA LEU A 123 2.31 19.05 26.72
C LEU A 123 1.48 18.29 25.70
N ARG A 124 2.14 17.87 24.62
CA ARG A 124 1.52 17.01 23.61
C ARG A 124 1.35 15.60 24.17
N SER A 125 0.13 15.11 24.27
CA SER A 125 -0.17 13.72 24.58
C SER A 125 -0.81 13.05 23.38
N ARG A 126 -0.44 11.80 23.13
CA ARG A 126 -1.08 10.95 22.13
C ARG A 126 -2.24 10.25 22.80
N SER A 127 -3.45 10.52 22.33
CA SER A 127 -4.64 9.82 22.79
C SER A 127 -4.75 8.49 22.02
N GLY A 128 -4.63 7.36 22.71
CA GLY A 128 -4.89 6.04 22.13
C GLY A 128 -6.38 5.74 21.91
N VAL A 129 -7.25 6.74 21.98
CA VAL A 129 -8.71 6.58 21.87
C VAL A 129 -9.13 6.94 20.45
N GLY A 130 -9.56 5.96 19.66
CA GLY A 130 -10.45 6.17 18.53
C GLY A 130 -9.84 6.16 17.14
N ILE A 131 -8.78 5.38 16.89
CA ILE A 131 -8.28 5.17 15.51
C ILE A 131 -9.39 4.68 14.58
N ASP A 132 -10.22 3.74 15.04
CA ASP A 132 -11.32 3.18 14.25
C ASP A 132 -12.45 4.19 13.98
N ASN A 133 -12.74 5.07 14.93
CA ASN A 133 -13.77 6.10 14.74
C ASN A 133 -13.30 7.23 13.80
N TYR A 134 -12.02 7.60 13.83
CA TYR A 134 -11.47 8.61 12.91
C TYR A 134 -11.37 8.04 11.48
N ALA A 135 -10.94 6.78 11.33
CA ALA A 135 -10.88 6.11 10.05
C ALA A 135 -12.26 6.00 9.40
N SER A 136 -13.31 5.66 10.17
CA SER A 136 -14.68 5.58 9.66
C SER A 136 -15.28 6.94 9.33
N LEU A 137 -14.98 7.98 10.11
CA LEU A 137 -15.38 9.36 9.82
C LEU A 137 -14.74 9.87 8.52
N LEU A 138 -13.45 9.59 8.30
CA LEU A 138 -12.73 9.97 7.10
C LEU A 138 -13.18 9.17 5.87
N ALA A 139 -13.49 7.88 6.04
CA ALA A 139 -13.97 7.02 4.96
C ALA A 139 -15.35 7.46 4.43
N ASN A 140 -16.24 7.90 5.32
CA ASN A 140 -17.60 8.36 4.96
C ASN A 140 -17.65 9.81 4.46
N SER A 141 -16.52 10.51 4.42
CA SER A 141 -16.43 11.94 4.08
C SER A 141 -15.69 12.20 2.78
N ALA A 142 -15.60 11.19 1.90
CA ALA A 142 -14.78 11.23 0.68
C ALA A 142 -15.05 12.41 -0.26
N GLU A 143 -16.19 13.09 -0.15
CA GLU A 143 -16.51 14.29 -0.93
C GLU A 143 -16.38 15.60 -0.16
N LYS A 144 -16.31 15.58 1.17
CA LYS A 144 -16.14 16.79 1.97
C LYS A 144 -14.70 16.92 2.39
N GLN A 145 -14.06 18.03 2.00
CA GLN A 145 -12.76 18.42 2.56
C GLN A 145 -12.91 18.49 4.09
N LEU A 146 -12.50 17.41 4.77
CA LEU A 146 -12.51 17.36 6.22
C LEU A 146 -11.50 18.36 6.76
N THR A 147 -12.00 19.42 7.36
CA THR A 147 -11.17 20.31 8.16
C THR A 147 -10.93 19.67 9.51
N LEU A 148 -9.69 19.46 9.86
CA LEU A 148 -9.32 18.87 11.14
C LEU A 148 -9.53 19.86 12.27
N ASN A 149 -10.15 19.43 13.37
CA ASN A 149 -10.33 20.24 14.57
C ASN A 149 -9.15 20.12 15.56
N VAL A 150 -8.24 19.17 15.31
CA VAL A 150 -7.04 18.90 16.11
C VAL A 150 -5.89 18.57 15.18
N ASP A 151 -4.66 18.75 15.65
CA ASP A 151 -3.47 18.27 14.93
C ASP A 151 -3.51 16.74 14.86
N VAL A 152 -3.09 16.18 13.72
CA VAL A 152 -3.07 14.73 13.49
C VAL A 152 -1.72 14.31 12.93
N ASP A 153 -1.08 13.34 13.57
CA ASP A 153 0.08 12.66 13.01
C ASP A 153 -0.37 11.54 12.07
N ILE A 154 0.04 11.63 10.81
CA ILE A 154 -0.17 10.61 9.79
C ILE A 154 1.11 9.82 9.64
N THR A 155 1.04 8.51 9.82
CA THR A 155 2.16 7.60 9.60
C THR A 155 1.82 6.65 8.46
N THR A 156 2.63 6.65 7.40
CA THR A 156 2.54 5.69 6.30
C THR A 156 3.68 4.66 6.44
N GLU A 157 3.29 3.43 6.66
CA GLU A 157 4.21 2.29 6.71
C GLU A 157 4.17 1.52 5.39
N THR A 158 5.33 1.34 4.76
CA THR A 158 5.44 0.58 3.51
C THR A 158 6.31 -0.64 3.71
N THR A 159 5.81 -1.80 3.29
CA THR A 159 6.55 -3.07 3.30
C THR A 159 6.55 -3.67 1.89
N TYR A 160 7.73 -4.09 1.46
CA TYR A 160 7.96 -4.69 0.15
C TYR A 160 8.07 -6.21 0.26
N PHE A 161 7.41 -6.91 -0.64
CA PHE A 161 7.42 -8.38 -0.71
C PHE A 161 7.75 -8.84 -2.13
N LEU A 162 8.37 -10.00 -2.23
CA LEU A 162 8.48 -10.77 -3.45
C LEU A 162 7.49 -11.92 -3.38
N THR A 163 6.80 -12.20 -4.48
CA THR A 163 5.89 -13.34 -4.58
C THR A 163 6.00 -14.02 -5.92
N SER A 164 5.83 -15.34 -5.90
CA SER A 164 5.65 -16.17 -7.10
C SER A 164 4.18 -16.56 -7.18
N ASN A 165 3.54 -16.27 -8.31
CA ASN A 165 2.13 -16.62 -8.58
C ASN A 165 1.13 -16.18 -7.48
N ASN A 166 1.41 -15.06 -6.81
CA ASN A 166 0.58 -14.48 -5.74
C ASN A 166 0.31 -15.44 -4.55
N SER A 167 1.10 -16.51 -4.40
CA SER A 167 0.84 -17.55 -3.40
C SER A 167 1.52 -17.26 -2.06
N VAL A 168 2.84 -17.23 -2.02
CA VAL A 168 3.62 -16.96 -0.82
C VAL A 168 4.35 -15.63 -0.98
N MET A 169 4.16 -14.73 -0.03
CA MET A 169 4.86 -13.46 0.00
C MET A 169 6.02 -13.53 0.99
N VAL A 170 7.22 -13.25 0.52
CA VAL A 170 8.42 -13.13 1.35
C VAL A 170 8.88 -11.67 1.36
N LYS A 171 9.29 -11.17 2.52
CA LYS A 171 9.79 -9.79 2.62
C LYS A 171 10.96 -9.59 1.68
N ALA A 172 10.92 -8.54 0.85
CA ALA A 172 11.98 -8.21 -0.09
C ALA A 172 13.24 -7.77 0.67
N ASN A 173 14.21 -8.66 0.78
CA ASN A 173 15.48 -8.43 1.42
C ASN A 173 16.58 -9.25 0.72
N ARG A 174 17.84 -9.06 1.12
CA ARG A 174 18.98 -9.78 0.55
C ARG A 174 18.76 -11.29 0.50
N THR A 175 18.31 -11.89 1.60
CA THR A 175 18.10 -13.34 1.69
C THR A 175 17.04 -13.83 0.71
N ALA A 176 15.90 -13.11 0.61
CA ALA A 176 14.83 -13.46 -0.31
C ALA A 176 15.29 -13.47 -1.77
N PHE A 177 16.07 -12.45 -2.20
CA PHE A 177 16.62 -12.43 -3.55
C PHE A 177 17.58 -13.59 -3.81
N LEU A 178 18.49 -13.87 -2.89
CA LEU A 178 19.45 -14.98 -3.05
C LEU A 178 18.75 -16.36 -3.05
N THR A 179 17.65 -16.51 -2.33
CA THR A 179 16.87 -17.74 -2.28
C THR A 179 16.03 -17.93 -3.55
N LEU A 180 15.29 -16.91 -3.97
CA LEU A 180 14.38 -16.97 -5.12
C LEU A 180 15.15 -17.10 -6.45
N PHE A 181 16.35 -16.53 -6.53
CA PHE A 181 17.22 -16.56 -7.69
C PHE A 181 18.51 -17.34 -7.42
N SER A 182 18.40 -18.48 -6.74
CA SER A 182 19.54 -19.25 -6.25
C SER A 182 20.51 -19.69 -7.34
N LYS A 183 20.03 -19.96 -8.57
CA LYS A 183 20.87 -20.32 -9.74
C LYS A 183 21.87 -19.22 -10.11
N ASN A 184 21.56 -17.96 -9.80
CA ASN A 184 22.34 -16.77 -10.18
C ASN A 184 22.88 -16.03 -8.94
N SER A 185 23.03 -16.75 -7.82
CA SER A 185 23.38 -16.17 -6.52
C SER A 185 24.70 -15.39 -6.53
N GLU A 186 25.72 -15.84 -7.27
CA GLU A 186 27.02 -15.18 -7.38
C GLU A 186 26.90 -13.80 -8.08
N ALA A 187 26.19 -13.75 -9.21
CA ALA A 187 25.95 -12.50 -9.94
C ALA A 187 25.17 -11.49 -9.07
N ILE A 188 24.16 -11.97 -8.34
CA ILE A 188 23.38 -11.13 -7.43
C ILE A 188 24.23 -10.62 -6.26
N GLN A 189 25.08 -11.48 -5.68
CA GLN A 189 26.00 -11.04 -4.62
C GLN A 189 26.96 -9.96 -5.10
N SER A 190 27.48 -10.08 -6.33
CA SER A 190 28.36 -9.09 -6.95
C SER A 190 27.61 -7.77 -7.16
N TYR A 191 26.39 -7.81 -7.68
CA TYR A 191 25.53 -6.63 -7.81
C TYR A 191 25.28 -5.96 -6.44
N LEU A 192 24.91 -6.74 -5.42
CA LEU A 192 24.64 -6.23 -4.07
C LEU A 192 25.86 -5.58 -3.41
N LYS A 193 27.08 -6.03 -3.76
CA LYS A 193 28.32 -5.41 -3.28
C LYS A 193 28.63 -4.09 -4.01
N ALA A 194 28.42 -4.06 -5.33
CA ALA A 194 28.73 -2.90 -6.18
C ALA A 194 27.73 -1.76 -5.99
N ASP A 195 26.43 -2.04 -6.17
CA ASP A 195 25.37 -1.02 -6.19
C ASP A 195 24.77 -0.71 -4.82
N LYS A 196 24.96 -1.61 -3.83
CA LYS A 196 24.45 -1.47 -2.44
C LYS A 196 22.99 -0.98 -2.38
N PRO A 197 22.06 -1.66 -3.06
CA PRO A 197 20.67 -1.21 -3.14
C PRO A 197 20.01 -1.17 -1.77
N SER A 198 19.19 -0.15 -1.54
CA SER A 198 18.39 -0.02 -0.32
C SER A 198 17.09 -0.82 -0.48
N PHE A 199 16.89 -1.81 0.40
CA PHE A 199 15.62 -2.53 0.47
C PHE A 199 14.46 -1.72 1.07
N ASN A 200 14.70 -0.47 1.45
CA ASN A 200 13.68 0.48 1.90
C ASN A 200 13.21 1.41 0.77
N LYS A 201 13.77 1.28 -0.43
CA LYS A 201 13.44 2.12 -1.59
C LYS A 201 12.91 1.26 -2.73
N GLU A 202 11.68 1.54 -3.15
CA GLU A 202 11.03 0.85 -4.27
C GLU A 202 11.89 0.83 -5.54
N LYS A 203 12.48 1.99 -5.88
CA LYS A 203 13.34 2.14 -7.08
C LYS A 203 14.52 1.18 -7.06
N ASP A 204 15.17 1.01 -5.92
CA ASP A 204 16.35 0.15 -5.80
C ASP A 204 15.97 -1.34 -5.87
N ILE A 205 14.85 -1.71 -5.23
CA ILE A 205 14.31 -3.06 -5.29
C ILE A 205 13.89 -3.41 -6.72
N LYS A 206 13.22 -2.49 -7.44
CA LYS A 206 12.86 -2.69 -8.86
C LYS A 206 14.08 -2.89 -9.75
N LYS A 207 15.14 -2.08 -9.55
CA LYS A 207 16.39 -2.23 -10.31
C LYS A 207 17.02 -3.60 -10.08
N LEU A 208 17.11 -4.04 -8.81
CA LEU A 208 17.64 -5.35 -8.48
C LEU A 208 16.78 -6.48 -9.08
N LEU A 209 15.46 -6.35 -9.01
CA LEU A 209 14.54 -7.34 -9.57
C LEU A 209 14.67 -7.46 -11.10
N ASN A 210 14.78 -6.31 -11.79
CA ASN A 210 15.01 -6.28 -13.24
C ASN A 210 16.36 -6.90 -13.60
N PHE A 211 17.42 -6.60 -12.83
CA PHE A 211 18.72 -7.27 -13.00
C PHE A 211 18.60 -8.79 -12.88
N CYS A 212 17.93 -9.27 -11.82
CA CYS A 212 17.70 -10.71 -11.62
C CYS A 212 16.89 -11.33 -12.76
N GLY A 213 15.89 -10.62 -13.29
CA GLY A 213 15.07 -11.08 -14.41
C GLY A 213 15.82 -11.16 -15.75
N GLY A 214 16.92 -10.43 -15.91
CA GLY A 214 17.78 -10.48 -17.08
C GLY A 214 18.89 -11.55 -17.02
N LEU A 215 19.02 -12.26 -15.90
CA LEU A 215 19.97 -13.36 -15.74
C LEU A 215 19.30 -14.67 -16.20
N HIS A 216 19.57 -15.08 -17.44
CA HIS A 216 19.08 -16.33 -18.04
C HIS A 216 20.13 -17.41 -17.99
#